data_9302cfbad0a3f30f00f12f9fd09a802f
#
_entry.id   9302cfbad0a3f30f00f12f9fd09a802f
#
_cell.length_a   1.000
_cell.length_b   1.000
_cell.length_c   1.000
_cell.angle_alpha   90.00
_cell.angle_beta   90.00
_cell.angle_gamma   90.00
#
_symmetry.space_group_name_H-M   'P 1'
#
loop_
_entity.id
_entity.type
_entity.pdbx_description
1 polymer ?
#
loop_
_entity_poly.entity_id
_entity_poly.type
_entity_poly.pdbx_seq_one_letter_code
_entity_poly.pdbx_strand_id
1 'polypeptide(L)'
;MKTSLTLGGLLLGGTAIFLGQFQATAVPGGGDGGTASVGPDVIVGAIPDVARYAPGTYQGVEYASYAFGSTSCNIGTAQLQWQPNPSNLHPTIPQNLYRIKSGVIEQIGMSWCKHGFCALQQTLCGACTPAGSGCPTVLGIGCSDPYTASLNGAQSDLKGRGPINPSTGIFSGTYTDPAAPAGLPTSLRERVMVKRSDLDPAQNAGATYVSECAYIHQQDASGNNATNNASYRLVTVGATWSTTQGYPLTLTGPTVQQLPAIFAWQASAPNDVGVKSYDVIGDGRFLLGYRVIDNGNGTWSYEYAIQNLNSDRAGGSFSVPVPAGVTVTNIGFKSPAYMNGEGYSNAAWTATQADGLITWTCEPNTNANANALRWSTLYNFRFTADVPPQTNLGVVNMGLWKAPTATSTATSVQMGARIPSVPTPPNTPGDFDGNGVVDGADLATLLNGWGAAAGDLNGDATTNGADLAILLNNWG
;
A
#
# COMPACT_ATOMS: atom_id res chain seq x y z
N MET A 1 44.24 41.59 -50.51
CA MET A 1 44.59 40.56 -49.51
C MET A 1 43.97 40.95 -48.18
N LYS A 2 42.84 40.39 -47.83
CA LYS A 2 42.13 40.63 -46.56
C LYS A 2 42.01 39.33 -45.83
N THR A 3 42.73 39.21 -44.74
CA THR A 3 42.65 38.09 -43.79
C THR A 3 41.48 38.28 -42.85
N SER A 4 40.59 37.32 -42.83
CA SER A 4 39.44 37.29 -41.92
C SER A 4 39.77 36.35 -40.76
N LEU A 5 39.73 36.86 -39.52
CA LEU A 5 39.80 36.08 -38.27
C LEU A 5 38.39 35.64 -37.92
N THR A 6 38.18 34.37 -37.80
CA THR A 6 36.95 33.76 -37.27
C THR A 6 37.13 33.47 -35.78
N LEU A 7 36.30 34.11 -34.96
CA LEU A 7 36.18 33.88 -33.52
C LEU A 7 35.29 32.65 -33.31
N GLY A 8 35.82 31.61 -32.73
CA GLY A 8 35.04 30.41 -32.31
C GLY A 8 34.29 30.68 -31.02
N GLY A 9 32.97 30.68 -31.06
CA GLY A 9 32.12 30.74 -29.91
C GLY A 9 31.90 29.34 -29.32
N LEU A 10 32.22 29.18 -28.04
CA LEU A 10 31.95 28.00 -27.24
C LEU A 10 30.47 28.04 -26.84
N LEU A 11 29.64 27.15 -27.39
CA LEU A 11 28.28 26.93 -26.95
C LEU A 11 28.31 25.99 -25.72
N LEU A 12 28.00 26.52 -24.54
CA LEU A 12 27.61 25.75 -23.38
C LEU A 12 26.18 25.23 -23.60
N GLY A 13 26.07 23.93 -23.89
CA GLY A 13 24.79 23.24 -23.99
C GLY A 13 24.17 23.06 -22.63
N GLY A 14 23.24 23.92 -22.25
CA GLY A 14 22.36 23.67 -21.11
C GLY A 14 21.32 22.65 -21.52
N THR A 15 21.38 21.47 -20.88
CA THR A 15 20.34 20.45 -21.01
C THR A 15 19.10 20.92 -20.24
N ALA A 16 18.12 21.46 -20.94
CA ALA A 16 16.80 21.74 -20.38
C ALA A 16 16.10 20.42 -20.12
N ILE A 17 15.96 20.05 -18.85
CA ILE A 17 15.09 18.95 -18.43
C ILE A 17 13.65 19.43 -18.62
N PHE A 18 13.00 18.94 -19.67
CA PHE A 18 11.56 19.08 -19.83
C PHE A 18 10.87 18.22 -18.76
N LEU A 19 10.47 18.84 -17.67
CA LEU A 19 9.48 18.29 -16.73
C LEU A 19 8.11 18.33 -17.44
N GLY A 20 7.79 17.25 -18.16
CA GLY A 20 6.44 17.03 -18.65
C GLY A 20 5.50 16.91 -17.45
N GLN A 21 4.62 17.88 -17.28
CA GLN A 21 3.51 17.81 -16.33
C GLN A 21 2.50 16.77 -16.84
N PHE A 22 2.67 15.51 -16.42
CA PHE A 22 1.59 14.55 -16.49
C PHE A 22 0.70 14.76 -15.26
N GLN A 23 -0.48 15.31 -15.45
CA GLN A 23 -1.51 15.35 -14.42
C GLN A 23 -1.95 13.92 -14.09
N ALA A 24 -1.51 13.39 -12.95
CA ALA A 24 -2.14 12.23 -12.36
C ALA A 24 -3.54 12.64 -11.92
N THR A 25 -4.58 12.15 -12.59
CA THR A 25 -5.95 12.28 -12.14
C THR A 25 -6.10 11.40 -10.90
N ALA A 26 -6.00 12.02 -9.72
CA ALA A 26 -6.39 11.38 -8.47
C ALA A 26 -7.90 11.17 -8.53
N VAL A 27 -8.34 9.93 -8.60
CA VAL A 27 -9.74 9.58 -8.32
C VAL A 27 -9.92 9.71 -6.81
N PRO A 28 -10.87 10.51 -6.30
CA PRO A 28 -11.14 10.56 -4.86
C PRO A 28 -11.51 9.17 -4.38
N GLY A 29 -10.75 8.61 -3.44
CA GLY A 29 -11.07 7.36 -2.75
C GLY A 29 -12.24 7.55 -1.81
N GLY A 30 -13.43 7.51 -2.36
CA GLY A 30 -14.68 7.23 -1.66
C GLY A 30 -15.29 6.07 -2.41
N GLY A 31 -15.80 5.07 -1.72
CA GLY A 31 -16.60 4.05 -2.38
C GLY A 31 -17.60 4.77 -3.27
N ASP A 32 -17.57 4.51 -4.56
CA ASP A 32 -18.44 5.14 -5.53
C ASP A 32 -19.89 4.85 -5.12
N GLY A 33 -20.49 5.81 -4.40
CA GLY A 33 -21.87 5.74 -3.99
C GLY A 33 -22.76 5.72 -5.23
N GLY A 34 -23.15 4.51 -5.66
CA GLY A 34 -24.47 4.27 -6.19
C GLY A 34 -24.79 4.62 -7.62
N THR A 35 -23.89 4.38 -8.60
CA THR A 35 -24.36 3.95 -9.92
C THR A 35 -24.25 2.44 -9.97
N ALA A 36 -25.39 1.75 -10.23
CA ALA A 36 -25.36 0.30 -10.39
C ALA A 36 -24.29 -0.07 -11.45
N SER A 37 -23.34 -0.89 -11.06
CA SER A 37 -22.28 -1.35 -11.96
C SER A 37 -22.90 -2.02 -13.16
N VAL A 38 -22.39 -1.74 -14.35
CA VAL A 38 -22.88 -2.42 -15.56
C VAL A 38 -22.21 -3.78 -15.66
N GLY A 39 -23.03 -4.84 -15.79
CA GLY A 39 -22.54 -6.21 -15.83
C GLY A 39 -22.51 -6.87 -14.44
N PRO A 40 -21.84 -8.03 -14.30
CA PRO A 40 -21.61 -8.67 -13.00
C PRO A 40 -20.68 -7.81 -12.13
N ASP A 41 -20.93 -7.78 -10.82
CA ASP A 41 -20.08 -7.07 -9.84
C ASP A 41 -20.09 -7.84 -8.53
N VAL A 42 -18.98 -8.44 -8.16
CA VAL A 42 -18.86 -9.25 -6.96
C VAL A 42 -18.08 -8.54 -5.86
N ILE A 43 -18.71 -8.38 -4.71
CA ILE A 43 -18.07 -7.85 -3.51
C ILE A 43 -18.05 -8.88 -2.39
N VAL A 44 -17.20 -8.66 -1.37
CA VAL A 44 -17.32 -9.34 -0.08
C VAL A 44 -18.38 -8.61 0.74
N GLY A 45 -19.58 -9.18 0.81
CA GLY A 45 -20.69 -8.61 1.58
C GLY A 45 -20.57 -8.83 3.09
N ALA A 46 -19.93 -9.93 3.51
CA ALA A 46 -19.65 -10.19 4.92
C ALA A 46 -18.39 -11.06 5.11
N ILE A 47 -17.75 -10.87 6.27
CA ILE A 47 -16.75 -11.77 6.86
C ILE A 47 -17.37 -12.30 8.15
N PRO A 48 -18.14 -13.43 8.10
CA PRO A 48 -19.05 -13.81 9.19
C PRO A 48 -18.39 -14.56 10.35
N ASP A 49 -17.36 -15.36 10.10
CA ASP A 49 -16.76 -16.25 11.08
C ASP A 49 -15.25 -16.45 10.86
N VAL A 50 -14.59 -17.09 11.82
CA VAL A 50 -13.17 -17.47 11.77
C VAL A 50 -12.97 -18.89 12.25
N ALA A 51 -12.17 -19.66 11.52
CA ALA A 51 -11.70 -20.98 11.91
C ALA A 51 -10.24 -20.93 12.37
N ARG A 52 -9.91 -21.75 13.36
CA ARG A 52 -8.56 -21.91 13.91
C ARG A 52 -8.07 -23.32 13.67
N TYR A 53 -6.81 -23.46 13.33
CA TYR A 53 -6.20 -24.76 13.08
C TYR A 53 -5.01 -24.99 14.02
N ALA A 54 -4.53 -26.23 14.10
CA ALA A 54 -3.43 -26.60 14.98
C ALA A 54 -2.19 -25.75 14.65
N PRO A 55 -1.59 -25.11 15.66
CA PRO A 55 -0.32 -24.39 15.48
C PRO A 55 0.81 -25.38 15.20
N GLY A 56 1.94 -24.85 14.73
CA GLY A 56 3.13 -25.65 14.46
C GLY A 56 4.39 -24.82 14.45
N THR A 57 5.53 -25.48 14.49
CA THR A 57 6.84 -24.84 14.40
C THR A 57 7.42 -25.07 13.00
N TYR A 58 7.85 -24.01 12.37
CA TYR A 58 8.56 -24.04 11.09
C TYR A 58 9.80 -23.16 11.17
N GLN A 59 10.96 -23.70 10.79
CA GLN A 59 12.25 -23.02 10.88
C GLN A 59 12.53 -22.39 12.26
N GLY A 60 12.17 -23.08 13.35
CA GLY A 60 12.36 -22.62 14.72
C GLY A 60 11.40 -21.56 15.22
N VAL A 61 10.40 -21.16 14.45
CA VAL A 61 9.38 -20.16 14.79
C VAL A 61 8.02 -20.82 14.95
N GLU A 62 7.28 -20.47 16.01
CA GLU A 62 5.90 -20.91 16.21
C GLU A 62 4.93 -20.08 15.37
N TYR A 63 4.02 -20.76 14.71
CA TYR A 63 2.94 -20.17 13.90
C TYR A 63 1.59 -20.76 14.30
N ALA A 64 0.55 -19.97 14.11
CA ALA A 64 -0.83 -20.43 14.02
C ALA A 64 -1.35 -20.22 12.61
N SER A 65 -2.42 -20.92 12.25
CA SER A 65 -3.11 -20.70 10.99
C SER A 65 -4.61 -20.54 11.20
N TYR A 66 -5.19 -19.71 10.37
CA TYR A 66 -6.59 -19.28 10.42
C TYR A 66 -7.21 -19.32 9.03
N ALA A 67 -8.53 -19.34 8.99
CA ALA A 67 -9.30 -18.97 7.81
C ALA A 67 -10.47 -18.10 8.24
N PHE A 68 -10.92 -17.22 7.37
CA PHE A 68 -12.08 -16.36 7.58
C PHE A 68 -13.21 -16.78 6.64
N GLY A 69 -14.45 -16.77 7.12
CA GLY A 69 -15.60 -16.92 6.26
C GLY A 69 -15.75 -15.70 5.35
N SER A 70 -16.37 -15.90 4.20
CA SER A 70 -16.69 -14.80 3.30
C SER A 70 -18.06 -15.04 2.66
N THR A 71 -18.88 -14.02 2.60
CA THR A 71 -20.14 -14.06 1.82
C THR A 71 -20.00 -13.14 0.63
N SER A 72 -20.05 -13.68 -0.57
CA SER A 72 -20.08 -12.88 -1.79
C SER A 72 -21.44 -12.22 -1.98
N CYS A 73 -21.45 -11.06 -2.66
CA CYS A 73 -22.65 -10.41 -3.14
C CYS A 73 -22.46 -10.02 -4.60
N ASN A 74 -23.39 -10.42 -5.48
CA ASN A 74 -23.45 -9.87 -6.82
C ASN A 74 -24.32 -8.61 -6.80
N ILE A 75 -23.69 -7.44 -6.70
CA ILE A 75 -24.35 -6.14 -6.68
C ILE A 75 -24.54 -5.53 -8.06
N GLY A 76 -24.09 -6.24 -9.10
CA GLY A 76 -24.18 -5.83 -10.50
C GLY A 76 -25.56 -6.01 -11.14
N THR A 77 -25.63 -5.75 -12.44
CA THR A 77 -26.86 -5.82 -13.26
C THR A 77 -26.98 -7.09 -14.10
N ALA A 78 -25.99 -8.01 -14.00
CA ALA A 78 -25.98 -9.28 -14.70
C ALA A 78 -25.60 -10.44 -13.77
N GLN A 79 -25.97 -11.67 -14.18
CA GLN A 79 -25.61 -12.87 -13.46
C GLN A 79 -24.10 -13.14 -13.56
N LEU A 80 -23.50 -13.72 -12.50
CA LEU A 80 -22.09 -14.04 -12.40
C LEU A 80 -21.87 -15.55 -12.43
N GLN A 81 -20.99 -16.02 -13.30
CA GLN A 81 -20.66 -17.46 -13.41
C GLN A 81 -19.97 -17.96 -12.13
N TRP A 82 -20.28 -19.22 -11.75
CA TRP A 82 -19.79 -19.85 -10.53
C TRP A 82 -19.54 -21.33 -10.74
N GLN A 83 -18.82 -21.64 -11.83
CA GLN A 83 -18.65 -23.02 -12.31
C GLN A 83 -17.57 -23.77 -11.51
N PRO A 84 -17.73 -25.09 -11.29
CA PRO A 84 -16.70 -25.89 -10.64
C PRO A 84 -15.46 -26.08 -11.51
N ASN A 85 -14.34 -26.45 -10.87
CA ASN A 85 -13.14 -26.89 -11.59
C ASN A 85 -13.47 -28.03 -12.57
N PRO A 86 -12.82 -28.10 -13.75
CA PRO A 86 -11.67 -27.30 -14.19
C PRO A 86 -12.03 -25.99 -14.93
N SER A 87 -13.28 -25.54 -14.87
CA SER A 87 -13.61 -24.21 -15.39
C SER A 87 -12.89 -23.13 -14.59
N ASN A 88 -12.54 -22.03 -15.24
CA ASN A 88 -12.02 -20.83 -14.60
C ASN A 88 -13.09 -19.72 -14.44
N LEU A 89 -14.35 -20.06 -14.70
CA LEU A 89 -15.51 -19.17 -14.55
C LEU A 89 -16.09 -19.24 -13.11
N HIS A 90 -15.26 -19.00 -12.15
CA HIS A 90 -15.63 -18.86 -10.74
C HIS A 90 -14.65 -17.90 -10.03
N PRO A 91 -15.03 -17.32 -8.89
CA PRO A 91 -14.13 -16.44 -8.16
C PRO A 91 -13.01 -17.21 -7.47
N THR A 92 -11.88 -16.52 -7.28
CA THR A 92 -10.83 -16.92 -6.36
C THR A 92 -10.80 -15.98 -5.17
N ILE A 93 -10.61 -16.52 -3.95
CA ILE A 93 -10.86 -15.81 -2.68
C ILE A 93 -9.59 -15.83 -1.84
N PRO A 94 -8.71 -14.82 -1.93
CA PRO A 94 -7.58 -14.63 -1.03
C PRO A 94 -8.05 -14.09 0.32
N GLN A 95 -7.31 -14.41 1.38
CA GLN A 95 -7.54 -13.91 2.73
C GLN A 95 -6.25 -13.40 3.33
N ASN A 96 -6.34 -12.32 4.10
CA ASN A 96 -5.21 -11.67 4.75
C ASN A 96 -5.53 -11.32 6.20
N LEU A 97 -4.47 -11.19 7.01
CA LEU A 97 -4.55 -10.63 8.37
C LEU A 97 -3.51 -9.53 8.53
N TYR A 98 -3.94 -8.42 9.09
CA TYR A 98 -3.12 -7.25 9.35
C TYR A 98 -3.11 -6.90 10.83
N ARG A 99 -2.07 -6.19 11.26
CA ARG A 99 -1.94 -5.60 12.59
C ARG A 99 -1.68 -4.11 12.44
N ILE A 100 -2.42 -3.29 13.19
CA ILE A 100 -2.14 -1.87 13.38
C ILE A 100 -1.58 -1.71 14.79
N LYS A 101 -0.32 -1.31 14.88
CA LYS A 101 0.39 -1.13 16.15
C LYS A 101 1.33 0.07 16.07
N SER A 102 1.39 0.86 17.13
CA SER A 102 2.24 2.07 17.19
C SER A 102 2.03 3.00 15.99
N GLY A 103 0.80 3.05 15.47
CA GLY A 103 0.45 3.89 14.35
C GLY A 103 0.86 3.39 12.96
N VAL A 104 1.23 2.12 12.84
CA VAL A 104 1.64 1.48 11.57
C VAL A 104 0.77 0.26 11.30
N ILE A 105 0.29 0.12 10.06
CA ILE A 105 -0.36 -1.11 9.59
C ILE A 105 0.69 -2.02 8.96
N GLU A 106 0.64 -3.31 9.27
CA GLU A 106 1.49 -4.34 8.68
C GLU A 106 0.67 -5.58 8.32
N GLN A 107 0.89 -6.15 7.16
CA GLN A 107 0.34 -7.47 6.83
C GLN A 107 1.17 -8.54 7.55
N ILE A 108 0.49 -9.37 8.36
CA ILE A 108 1.13 -10.38 9.21
C ILE A 108 0.80 -11.81 8.81
N GLY A 109 -0.13 -11.99 7.88
CA GLY A 109 -0.49 -13.31 7.36
C GLY A 109 -1.31 -13.21 6.08
N MET A 110 -1.23 -14.27 5.26
CA MET A 110 -2.00 -14.44 4.04
C MET A 110 -2.26 -15.92 3.77
N SER A 111 -3.35 -16.22 3.04
CA SER A 111 -3.67 -17.56 2.55
C SER A 111 -3.40 -17.70 1.07
N TRP A 112 -3.44 -18.93 0.56
CA TRP A 112 -3.76 -19.22 -0.83
C TRP A 112 -5.20 -18.79 -1.14
N CYS A 113 -5.63 -18.95 -2.38
CA CYS A 113 -6.99 -18.62 -2.81
C CYS A 113 -7.92 -19.83 -2.68
N LYS A 114 -9.05 -19.65 -2.00
CA LYS A 114 -10.18 -20.57 -2.13
C LYS A 114 -10.81 -20.38 -3.50
N HIS A 115 -11.08 -21.49 -4.18
CA HIS A 115 -11.80 -21.49 -5.44
C HIS A 115 -13.29 -21.71 -5.22
N GLY A 116 -14.13 -20.90 -5.86
CA GLY A 116 -15.58 -21.06 -5.87
C GLY A 116 -16.00 -22.25 -6.77
N PHE A 117 -17.16 -22.87 -6.53
CA PHE A 117 -17.62 -24.03 -7.31
C PHE A 117 -19.13 -24.12 -7.56
N CYS A 118 -19.97 -23.49 -6.77
CA CYS A 118 -21.39 -23.26 -6.99
C CYS A 118 -21.87 -22.18 -6.02
N ALA A 119 -23.00 -21.52 -6.30
CA ALA A 119 -23.48 -20.39 -5.54
C ALA A 119 -24.86 -20.64 -4.93
N LEU A 120 -24.99 -20.50 -3.62
CA LEU A 120 -26.29 -20.33 -2.98
C LEU A 120 -26.91 -19.00 -3.42
N GLN A 121 -28.24 -18.91 -3.35
CA GLN A 121 -28.99 -17.72 -3.77
C GLN A 121 -29.64 -17.08 -2.55
N GLN A 122 -28.82 -16.48 -1.67
CA GLN A 122 -29.28 -15.83 -0.43
C GLN A 122 -29.47 -14.32 -0.61
N THR A 123 -29.99 -13.66 0.42
CA THR A 123 -30.48 -12.26 0.37
C THR A 123 -29.71 -11.30 1.27
N LEU A 124 -28.44 -11.61 1.62
CA LEU A 124 -27.63 -10.72 2.49
C LEU A 124 -27.51 -9.30 1.92
N CYS A 125 -27.42 -9.19 0.60
CA CYS A 125 -27.07 -7.94 -0.08
C CYS A 125 -28.30 -7.22 -0.69
N GLY A 126 -29.51 -7.63 -0.33
CA GLY A 126 -30.75 -7.05 -0.81
C GLY A 126 -31.67 -8.04 -1.50
N ALA A 127 -32.49 -7.52 -2.42
CA ALA A 127 -33.41 -8.33 -3.20
C ALA A 127 -32.63 -9.23 -4.18
N CYS A 128 -32.73 -10.56 -4.00
CA CYS A 128 -32.09 -11.56 -4.84
C CYS A 128 -33.02 -12.00 -5.96
N THR A 129 -32.53 -11.98 -7.20
CA THR A 129 -33.15 -12.64 -8.35
C THR A 129 -32.40 -13.96 -8.61
N PRO A 130 -32.87 -15.10 -8.07
CA PRO A 130 -32.12 -16.34 -8.09
C PRO A 130 -31.88 -16.84 -9.53
N ALA A 131 -30.67 -17.34 -9.81
CA ALA A 131 -30.34 -17.96 -11.08
C ALA A 131 -30.78 -19.42 -11.18
N GLY A 132 -31.21 -20.01 -10.05
CA GLY A 132 -31.66 -21.40 -9.94
C GLY A 132 -31.89 -21.80 -8.49
N SER A 133 -32.25 -23.06 -8.25
CA SER A 133 -32.44 -23.64 -6.92
C SER A 133 -31.24 -24.50 -6.49
N GLY A 134 -31.10 -24.73 -5.18
CA GLY A 134 -29.99 -25.53 -4.62
C GLY A 134 -28.66 -24.77 -4.67
N CYS A 135 -27.68 -25.31 -5.39
CA CYS A 135 -26.36 -24.70 -5.55
C CYS A 135 -26.01 -24.60 -7.06
N PRO A 136 -26.65 -23.66 -7.80
CA PRO A 136 -26.38 -23.51 -9.24
C PRO A 136 -24.97 -22.98 -9.51
N THR A 137 -24.55 -23.13 -10.76
CA THR A 137 -23.24 -22.66 -11.25
C THR A 137 -23.22 -21.19 -11.66
N VAL A 138 -24.18 -20.42 -11.16
CA VAL A 138 -24.37 -18.99 -11.44
C VAL A 138 -24.89 -18.31 -10.21
N LEU A 139 -24.33 -17.18 -9.84
CA LEU A 139 -24.85 -16.29 -8.79
C LEU A 139 -25.78 -15.25 -9.41
N GLY A 140 -27.04 -15.22 -8.96
CA GLY A 140 -28.06 -14.31 -9.43
C GLY A 140 -27.80 -12.85 -9.08
N ILE A 141 -28.54 -11.94 -9.72
CA ILE A 141 -28.48 -10.50 -9.45
C ILE A 141 -29.02 -10.22 -8.04
N GLY A 142 -28.27 -9.43 -7.24
CA GLY A 142 -28.59 -9.13 -5.85
C GLY A 142 -28.41 -10.30 -4.88
N CYS A 143 -28.06 -11.48 -5.39
CA CYS A 143 -27.88 -12.68 -4.55
C CYS A 143 -26.53 -12.71 -3.84
N SER A 144 -26.51 -13.47 -2.74
CA SER A 144 -25.30 -13.73 -1.97
C SER A 144 -25.03 -15.22 -1.82
N ASP A 145 -23.73 -15.58 -1.70
CA ASP A 145 -23.27 -16.92 -1.48
C ASP A 145 -22.30 -16.98 -0.28
N PRO A 146 -22.67 -17.64 0.84
CA PRO A 146 -21.84 -17.73 2.01
C PRO A 146 -20.88 -18.90 1.96
N TYR A 147 -19.59 -18.62 2.21
CA TYR A 147 -18.57 -19.60 2.52
C TYR A 147 -18.16 -19.46 3.99
N THR A 148 -18.37 -20.52 4.79
CA THR A 148 -17.89 -20.57 6.16
C THR A 148 -16.36 -20.54 6.20
N ALA A 149 -15.77 -20.13 7.33
CA ALA A 149 -14.33 -20.14 7.51
C ALA A 149 -13.72 -21.53 7.33
N SER A 150 -14.42 -22.60 7.72
CA SER A 150 -13.96 -23.97 7.51
C SER A 150 -13.93 -24.37 6.04
N LEU A 151 -14.87 -23.90 5.21
CA LEU A 151 -14.84 -24.11 3.76
C LEU A 151 -13.68 -23.33 3.13
N ASN A 152 -13.50 -22.07 3.52
CA ASN A 152 -12.39 -21.24 3.03
C ASN A 152 -11.00 -21.71 3.48
N GLY A 153 -10.93 -22.53 4.53
CA GLY A 153 -9.70 -23.17 5.01
C GLY A 153 -9.53 -24.63 4.62
N ALA A 154 -10.42 -25.18 3.77
CA ALA A 154 -10.31 -26.56 3.27
C ALA A 154 -9.19 -26.65 2.23
N GLN A 155 -8.07 -27.28 2.58
CA GLN A 155 -6.85 -27.29 1.77
C GLN A 155 -7.03 -27.95 0.41
N SER A 156 -7.96 -28.91 0.27
CA SER A 156 -8.28 -29.52 -1.04
C SER A 156 -8.76 -28.52 -2.10
N ASP A 157 -9.26 -27.37 -1.67
CA ASP A 157 -9.85 -26.35 -2.53
C ASP A 157 -9.05 -25.04 -2.55
N LEU A 158 -7.90 -25.03 -1.87
CA LEU A 158 -6.98 -23.90 -1.84
C LEU A 158 -5.91 -24.08 -2.92
N LYS A 159 -5.65 -23.01 -3.69
CA LYS A 159 -4.64 -22.97 -4.73
C LYS A 159 -3.80 -21.71 -4.67
N GLY A 160 -2.55 -21.80 -5.13
CA GLY A 160 -1.60 -20.70 -5.12
C GLY A 160 -2.08 -19.47 -5.90
N ARG A 161 -1.68 -18.29 -5.43
CA ARG A 161 -2.05 -16.99 -6.04
C ARG A 161 -1.31 -16.71 -7.35
N GLY A 162 -0.11 -17.30 -7.54
CA GLY A 162 0.81 -16.97 -8.63
C GLY A 162 0.24 -17.12 -10.04
N PRO A 163 -0.49 -18.18 -10.37
CA PRO A 163 -1.07 -18.39 -11.69
C PRO A 163 -2.26 -17.49 -12.05
N ILE A 164 -2.80 -16.74 -11.09
CA ILE A 164 -3.98 -15.88 -11.29
C ILE A 164 -3.51 -14.50 -11.75
N ASN A 165 -4.04 -14.02 -12.88
CA ASN A 165 -3.93 -12.61 -13.26
C ASN A 165 -5.06 -11.83 -12.56
N PRO A 166 -4.78 -11.01 -11.54
CA PRO A 166 -5.82 -10.40 -10.71
C PRO A 166 -6.52 -9.23 -11.39
N SER A 167 -5.88 -8.59 -12.39
CA SER A 167 -6.46 -7.45 -13.11
C SER A 167 -7.51 -7.89 -14.12
N THR A 168 -7.40 -9.12 -14.63
CA THR A 168 -8.35 -9.70 -15.57
C THR A 168 -9.22 -10.82 -14.96
N GLY A 169 -8.85 -11.30 -13.79
CA GLY A 169 -9.47 -12.46 -13.15
C GLY A 169 -9.22 -13.79 -13.87
N ILE A 170 -8.33 -13.81 -14.87
CA ILE A 170 -8.07 -15.00 -15.70
C ILE A 170 -6.99 -15.87 -15.05
N PHE A 171 -7.24 -17.18 -15.03
CA PHE A 171 -6.30 -18.23 -14.66
C PHE A 171 -6.60 -19.52 -15.44
N SER A 172 -5.63 -20.43 -15.48
CA SER A 172 -5.89 -21.78 -16.00
C SER A 172 -6.64 -22.60 -14.95
N GLY A 173 -7.75 -23.21 -15.30
CA GLY A 173 -8.50 -24.09 -14.39
C GLY A 173 -7.73 -25.33 -13.92
N THR A 174 -6.61 -25.66 -14.55
CA THR A 174 -5.80 -26.87 -14.29
C THR A 174 -4.34 -26.57 -13.99
N TYR A 175 -4.01 -25.43 -13.37
CA TYR A 175 -2.63 -25.18 -12.99
C TYR A 175 -2.18 -26.05 -11.81
N THR A 176 -0.88 -26.35 -11.77
CA THR A 176 -0.25 -27.11 -10.69
C THR A 176 0.30 -26.15 -9.65
N ASP A 177 -0.06 -26.39 -8.39
CA ASP A 177 0.44 -25.61 -7.26
C ASP A 177 1.91 -25.93 -6.96
N PRO A 178 2.66 -24.97 -6.40
CA PRO A 178 3.99 -25.24 -5.90
C PRO A 178 3.97 -26.33 -4.83
N ALA A 179 5.02 -27.13 -4.76
CA ALA A 179 5.20 -28.09 -3.68
C ALA A 179 5.32 -27.35 -2.35
N ALA A 180 4.66 -27.85 -1.30
CA ALA A 180 4.81 -27.28 0.03
C ALA A 180 6.28 -27.33 0.48
N PRO A 181 6.79 -26.27 1.14
CA PRO A 181 8.14 -26.27 1.67
C PRO A 181 8.41 -27.43 2.61
N ALA A 182 9.60 -28.03 2.48
CA ALA A 182 9.99 -29.16 3.35
C ALA A 182 9.90 -28.77 4.84
N GLY A 183 9.30 -29.64 5.65
CA GLY A 183 9.15 -29.42 7.09
C GLY A 183 8.06 -28.44 7.50
N LEU A 184 7.34 -27.83 6.56
CA LEU A 184 6.18 -27.01 6.91
C LEU A 184 5.02 -27.91 7.38
N PRO A 185 4.51 -27.74 8.63
CA PRO A 185 3.38 -28.51 9.13
C PRO A 185 2.14 -28.38 8.26
N THR A 186 1.43 -29.49 8.01
CA THR A 186 0.25 -29.51 7.14
C THR A 186 -0.84 -28.56 7.64
N SER A 187 -1.02 -28.39 8.93
CA SER A 187 -2.01 -27.48 9.50
C SER A 187 -1.77 -26.01 9.14
N LEU A 188 -0.53 -25.63 8.83
CA LEU A 188 -0.15 -24.26 8.51
C LEU A 188 -0.23 -23.94 7.01
N ARG A 189 -0.20 -24.97 6.16
CA ARG A 189 -0.13 -24.79 4.70
C ARG A 189 -1.38 -24.08 4.18
N GLU A 190 -1.18 -23.21 3.19
CA GLU A 190 -2.22 -22.63 2.35
C GLU A 190 -3.21 -21.69 3.07
N ARG A 191 -3.31 -21.75 4.39
CA ARG A 191 -4.16 -20.93 5.26
C ARG A 191 -3.48 -19.61 5.63
N VAL A 192 -4.20 -18.71 6.27
CA VAL A 192 -3.62 -17.48 6.83
C VAL A 192 -2.66 -17.87 7.95
N MET A 193 -1.39 -18.00 7.62
CA MET A 193 -0.31 -18.39 8.52
C MET A 193 0.27 -17.15 9.19
N VAL A 194 0.34 -17.15 10.53
CA VAL A 194 0.74 -15.98 11.34
C VAL A 194 1.73 -16.41 12.42
N LYS A 195 2.80 -15.65 12.61
CA LYS A 195 3.75 -15.87 13.73
C LYS A 195 3.04 -15.69 15.06
N ARG A 196 3.33 -16.58 16.03
CA ARG A 196 2.82 -16.44 17.41
C ARG A 196 3.15 -15.07 18.00
N SER A 197 4.37 -14.57 17.80
CA SER A 197 4.82 -13.26 18.30
C SER A 197 4.02 -12.08 17.75
N ASP A 198 3.47 -12.18 16.52
CA ASP A 198 2.65 -11.11 15.92
C ASP A 198 1.25 -11.02 16.54
N LEU A 199 0.79 -12.11 17.18
CA LEU A 199 -0.51 -12.18 17.85
C LEU A 199 -0.40 -12.11 19.38
N ASP A 200 0.79 -12.28 19.98
CA ASP A 200 1.00 -12.31 21.42
C ASP A 200 0.57 -10.99 22.07
N PRO A 201 -0.49 -10.97 22.92
CA PRO A 201 -0.98 -9.75 23.55
C PRO A 201 0.06 -9.04 24.42
N ALA A 202 1.00 -9.78 25.02
CA ALA A 202 2.06 -9.18 25.83
C ALA A 202 3.05 -8.39 24.98
N GLN A 203 3.30 -8.84 23.74
CA GLN A 203 4.19 -8.15 22.81
C GLN A 203 3.46 -7.08 21.98
N ASN A 204 2.13 -7.17 21.87
CA ASN A 204 1.31 -6.32 21.00
C ASN A 204 0.23 -5.58 21.78
N ALA A 205 0.55 -5.09 22.98
CA ALA A 205 -0.39 -4.28 23.75
C ALA A 205 -0.89 -3.07 22.94
N GLY A 206 -2.22 -2.86 22.94
CA GLY A 206 -2.86 -1.77 22.19
C GLY A 206 -2.95 -1.98 20.66
N ALA A 207 -2.53 -3.12 20.13
CA ALA A 207 -2.67 -3.42 18.71
C ALA A 207 -4.14 -3.68 18.32
N THR A 208 -4.52 -3.22 17.15
CA THR A 208 -5.76 -3.58 16.46
C THR A 208 -5.44 -4.54 15.33
N TYR A 209 -6.27 -5.57 15.16
CA TYR A 209 -6.12 -6.53 14.08
C TYR A 209 -7.26 -6.41 13.07
N VAL A 210 -6.96 -6.74 11.81
CA VAL A 210 -7.89 -6.56 10.69
C VAL A 210 -7.82 -7.78 9.79
N SER A 211 -8.94 -8.46 9.57
CA SER A 211 -9.08 -9.49 8.53
C SER A 211 -9.56 -8.86 7.23
N GLU A 212 -9.09 -9.37 6.11
CA GLU A 212 -9.52 -8.97 4.76
C GLU A 212 -9.80 -10.21 3.93
N CYS A 213 -10.89 -10.16 3.16
CA CYS A 213 -11.17 -11.10 2.08
C CYS A 213 -11.40 -10.31 0.79
N ALA A 214 -11.15 -10.94 -0.35
CA ALA A 214 -11.46 -10.37 -1.66
C ALA A 214 -12.00 -11.45 -2.60
N TYR A 215 -12.67 -11.01 -3.67
CA TYR A 215 -13.13 -11.88 -4.75
C TYR A 215 -12.47 -11.44 -6.06
N ILE A 216 -11.80 -12.34 -6.77
CA ILE A 216 -11.22 -12.07 -8.08
C ILE A 216 -11.98 -12.91 -9.09
N HIS A 217 -12.62 -12.26 -10.07
CA HIS A 217 -13.45 -12.93 -11.08
C HIS A 217 -13.33 -12.24 -12.44
N GLN A 218 -13.19 -13.06 -13.53
CA GLN A 218 -12.94 -12.50 -14.86
C GLN A 218 -14.11 -11.70 -15.44
N GLN A 219 -15.36 -12.05 -15.15
CA GLN A 219 -16.52 -11.31 -15.66
C GLN A 219 -16.68 -9.97 -14.93
N ASP A 220 -16.38 -9.93 -13.65
CA ASP A 220 -16.32 -8.73 -12.85
C ASP A 220 -15.21 -7.78 -13.34
N ALA A 221 -14.00 -8.31 -13.55
CA ALA A 221 -12.89 -7.55 -14.11
C ALA A 221 -13.19 -7.02 -15.53
N SER A 222 -13.82 -7.83 -16.38
CA SER A 222 -14.20 -7.40 -17.74
C SER A 222 -15.28 -6.31 -17.75
N GLY A 223 -16.07 -6.21 -16.68
CA GLY A 223 -17.04 -5.13 -16.43
C GLY A 223 -16.44 -3.85 -15.83
N ASN A 224 -15.12 -3.79 -15.58
CA ASN A 224 -14.42 -2.74 -14.86
C ASN A 224 -14.88 -2.58 -13.39
N ASN A 225 -15.35 -3.66 -12.76
CA ASN A 225 -15.87 -3.65 -11.40
C ASN A 225 -14.85 -4.14 -10.35
N ALA A 226 -13.69 -4.67 -10.77
CA ALA A 226 -12.70 -5.37 -9.92
C ALA A 226 -11.95 -4.50 -8.89
N THR A 227 -12.37 -3.27 -8.63
CA THR A 227 -11.67 -2.36 -7.69
C THR A 227 -12.40 -2.17 -6.37
N ASN A 228 -13.58 -2.77 -6.19
CA ASN A 228 -14.40 -2.74 -4.97
C ASN A 228 -14.51 -4.11 -4.27
N ASN A 229 -13.79 -5.11 -4.73
CA ASN A 229 -13.96 -6.53 -4.40
C ASN A 229 -13.39 -6.93 -3.03
N ALA A 230 -12.61 -6.10 -2.38
CA ALA A 230 -12.05 -6.36 -1.06
C ALA A 230 -12.89 -5.70 0.04
N SER A 231 -13.06 -6.40 1.16
CA SER A 231 -13.70 -5.87 2.36
C SER A 231 -12.91 -6.32 3.59
N TYR A 232 -12.98 -5.52 4.66
CA TYR A 232 -12.31 -5.86 5.90
C TYR A 232 -13.25 -5.94 7.10
N ARG A 233 -12.81 -6.61 8.16
CA ARG A 233 -13.48 -6.64 9.46
C ARG A 233 -12.45 -6.62 10.58
N LEU A 234 -12.76 -5.92 11.67
CA LEU A 234 -11.88 -5.86 12.83
C LEU A 234 -11.86 -7.19 13.57
N VAL A 235 -10.71 -7.48 14.19
CA VAL A 235 -10.43 -8.72 14.90
C VAL A 235 -9.83 -8.39 16.26
N THR A 236 -10.24 -9.09 17.31
CA THR A 236 -9.56 -9.11 18.60
C THR A 236 -8.84 -10.44 18.80
N VAL A 237 -7.72 -10.39 19.50
CA VAL A 237 -6.92 -11.58 19.86
C VAL A 237 -7.14 -11.90 21.34
N GLY A 238 -7.50 -13.14 21.65
CA GLY A 238 -7.67 -13.59 23.02
C GLY A 238 -6.34 -13.75 23.75
N ALA A 239 -6.39 -13.73 25.08
CA ALA A 239 -5.20 -13.65 25.93
C ALA A 239 -4.36 -14.94 25.97
N THR A 240 -4.97 -16.10 25.72
CA THR A 240 -4.33 -17.40 26.01
C THR A 240 -4.01 -18.18 24.75
N TRP A 241 -2.74 -18.53 24.57
CA TRP A 241 -2.29 -19.43 23.51
C TRP A 241 -2.73 -20.87 23.79
N SER A 242 -3.35 -21.50 22.81
CA SER A 242 -3.67 -22.93 22.83
C SER A 242 -2.66 -23.68 21.95
N THR A 243 -2.10 -24.78 22.50
CA THR A 243 -1.20 -25.67 21.74
C THR A 243 -1.92 -26.46 20.65
N THR A 244 -3.25 -26.43 20.61
CA THR A 244 -4.07 -27.13 19.60
C THR A 244 -4.74 -26.18 18.61
N GLN A 245 -4.86 -24.87 18.91
CA GLN A 245 -5.63 -23.92 18.10
C GLN A 245 -5.02 -22.50 18.01
N GLY A 246 -3.83 -22.26 18.57
CA GLY A 246 -3.23 -20.92 18.60
C GLY A 246 -4.01 -19.93 19.48
N TYR A 247 -3.83 -18.64 19.27
CA TYR A 247 -4.63 -17.61 19.93
C TYR A 247 -6.07 -17.59 19.40
N PRO A 248 -7.08 -17.41 20.27
CA PRO A 248 -8.44 -17.14 19.81
C PRO A 248 -8.51 -15.84 19.03
N LEU A 249 -9.15 -15.86 17.88
CA LEU A 249 -9.52 -14.66 17.13
C LEU A 249 -11.04 -14.48 17.19
N THR A 250 -11.50 -13.26 17.42
CA THR A 250 -12.92 -12.90 17.45
C THR A 250 -13.15 -11.71 16.53
N LEU A 251 -14.06 -11.86 15.57
CA LEU A 251 -14.47 -10.76 14.69
C LEU A 251 -15.33 -9.76 15.48
N THR A 252 -15.06 -8.47 15.30
CA THR A 252 -15.76 -7.40 16.02
C THR A 252 -16.29 -6.34 15.04
N GLY A 253 -17.37 -5.67 15.42
CA GLY A 253 -18.04 -4.71 14.55
C GLY A 253 -18.59 -5.33 13.25
N PRO A 254 -19.15 -4.52 12.35
CA PRO A 254 -19.59 -4.96 11.04
C PRO A 254 -18.43 -5.20 10.07
N THR A 255 -18.69 -5.92 8.98
CA THR A 255 -17.82 -5.91 7.81
C THR A 255 -17.89 -4.54 7.14
N VAL A 256 -16.74 -3.93 6.90
CA VAL A 256 -16.63 -2.71 6.10
C VAL A 256 -16.46 -3.14 4.65
N GLN A 257 -17.53 -2.98 3.89
CA GLN A 257 -17.62 -3.46 2.52
C GLN A 257 -16.88 -2.55 1.54
N GLN A 258 -16.35 -3.13 0.45
CA GLN A 258 -15.75 -2.44 -0.69
C GLN A 258 -14.53 -1.57 -0.34
N LEU A 259 -13.95 -1.78 0.83
CA LEU A 259 -12.74 -1.11 1.28
C LEU A 259 -11.69 -2.14 1.70
N PRO A 260 -10.50 -2.14 1.08
CA PRO A 260 -9.35 -2.94 1.53
C PRO A 260 -8.87 -2.56 2.94
N ALA A 261 -8.16 -3.48 3.59
CA ALA A 261 -7.73 -3.35 4.99
C ALA A 261 -6.86 -2.11 5.29
N ILE A 262 -6.18 -1.55 4.30
CA ILE A 262 -5.40 -0.31 4.46
C ILE A 262 -6.29 0.86 4.92
N PHE A 263 -7.58 0.88 4.60
CA PHE A 263 -8.53 1.88 5.08
C PHE A 263 -8.85 1.74 6.57
N ALA A 264 -8.64 0.56 7.18
CA ALA A 264 -8.72 0.42 8.64
C ALA A 264 -7.60 1.21 9.34
N TRP A 265 -6.44 1.36 8.70
CA TRP A 265 -5.37 2.24 9.20
C TRP A 265 -5.82 3.71 9.22
N GLN A 266 -6.38 4.18 8.11
CA GLN A 266 -6.95 5.54 8.06
C GLN A 266 -8.07 5.73 9.09
N ALA A 267 -8.98 4.76 9.21
CA ALA A 267 -10.07 4.82 10.19
C ALA A 267 -9.57 4.85 11.65
N SER A 268 -8.41 4.25 11.94
CA SER A 268 -7.81 4.25 13.29
C SER A 268 -7.18 5.61 13.68
N ALA A 269 -6.81 6.44 12.69
CA ALA A 269 -6.20 7.77 12.90
C ALA A 269 -6.54 8.70 11.71
N PRO A 270 -7.79 9.13 11.55
CA PRO A 270 -8.29 9.77 10.32
C PRO A 270 -7.67 11.14 10.02
N ASN A 271 -7.10 11.80 11.02
CA ASN A 271 -6.42 13.10 10.85
C ASN A 271 -4.93 12.95 10.51
N ASP A 272 -4.34 11.78 10.78
CA ASP A 272 -2.90 11.54 10.66
C ASP A 272 -2.56 10.65 9.46
N VAL A 273 -3.44 9.72 9.12
CA VAL A 273 -3.21 8.73 8.06
C VAL A 273 -3.98 9.14 6.81
N GLY A 274 -3.25 9.37 5.72
CA GLY A 274 -3.84 9.52 4.40
C GLY A 274 -3.80 8.19 3.65
N VAL A 275 -4.90 7.82 2.96
CA VAL A 275 -4.95 6.67 2.03
C VAL A 275 -5.53 7.15 0.70
N LYS A 276 -4.90 6.76 -0.41
CA LYS A 276 -5.35 7.07 -1.77
C LYS A 276 -5.16 5.88 -2.69
N SER A 277 -6.06 5.76 -3.66
CA SER A 277 -6.02 4.75 -4.73
C SER A 277 -5.36 5.30 -5.99
N TYR A 278 -4.62 4.44 -6.70
CA TYR A 278 -3.91 4.77 -7.93
C TYR A 278 -4.04 3.63 -8.93
N ASP A 279 -4.65 3.91 -10.07
CA ASP A 279 -4.87 2.92 -11.12
C ASP A 279 -3.70 2.87 -12.09
N VAL A 280 -3.31 1.65 -12.46
CA VAL A 280 -2.42 1.36 -13.57
C VAL A 280 -3.28 1.12 -14.79
N ILE A 281 -3.27 2.05 -15.75
CA ILE A 281 -4.09 1.95 -16.96
C ILE A 281 -3.85 0.62 -17.67
N GLY A 282 -4.94 -0.11 -17.92
CA GLY A 282 -4.92 -1.43 -18.57
C GLY A 282 -4.38 -2.56 -17.70
N ASP A 283 -4.31 -2.37 -16.38
CA ASP A 283 -3.94 -3.39 -15.40
C ASP A 283 -4.85 -3.31 -14.16
N GLY A 284 -4.34 -2.92 -13.01
CA GLY A 284 -5.08 -2.92 -11.76
C GLY A 284 -4.79 -1.68 -10.90
N ARG A 285 -4.99 -1.80 -9.59
CA ARG A 285 -4.96 -0.70 -8.61
C ARG A 285 -3.96 -0.96 -7.49
N PHE A 286 -3.21 0.08 -7.14
CA PHE A 286 -2.47 0.19 -5.89
C PHE A 286 -3.16 1.18 -4.94
N LEU A 287 -2.99 0.96 -3.64
CA LEU A 287 -3.37 1.93 -2.60
C LEU A 287 -2.12 2.33 -1.84
N LEU A 288 -1.89 3.63 -1.70
CA LEU A 288 -0.82 4.17 -0.87
C LEU A 288 -1.42 4.77 0.38
N GLY A 289 -1.01 4.25 1.53
CA GLY A 289 -1.20 4.86 2.84
C GLY A 289 0.08 5.54 3.30
N TYR A 290 -0.03 6.67 4.00
CA TYR A 290 1.11 7.37 4.59
C TYR A 290 0.74 7.99 5.93
N ARG A 291 1.73 8.06 6.80
CA ARG A 291 1.69 8.78 8.08
C ARG A 291 3.05 9.41 8.37
N VAL A 292 3.06 10.59 8.99
CA VAL A 292 4.27 11.17 9.56
C VAL A 292 4.04 11.43 11.05
N ILE A 293 5.00 11.02 11.87
CA ILE A 293 4.94 11.11 13.31
C ILE A 293 6.07 12.04 13.78
N ASP A 294 5.73 13.10 14.48
CA ASP A 294 6.71 13.93 15.20
C ASP A 294 7.23 13.15 16.42
N ASN A 295 8.54 12.92 16.47
CA ASN A 295 9.18 12.18 17.56
C ASN A 295 9.45 13.08 18.81
N GLY A 296 9.17 14.38 18.73
CA GLY A 296 9.36 15.35 19.84
C GLY A 296 10.83 15.70 20.14
N ASN A 297 11.76 15.29 19.29
CA ASN A 297 13.21 15.51 19.44
C ASN A 297 13.86 16.16 18.20
N GLY A 298 13.06 16.87 17.39
CA GLY A 298 13.51 17.47 16.14
C GLY A 298 13.66 16.47 14.99
N THR A 299 13.05 15.31 15.10
CA THR A 299 12.99 14.33 14.01
C THR A 299 11.56 13.85 13.77
N TRP A 300 11.29 13.37 12.56
CA TRP A 300 9.99 12.86 12.12
C TRP A 300 10.12 11.48 11.50
N SER A 301 9.24 10.56 11.92
CA SER A 301 9.14 9.23 11.34
C SER A 301 8.15 9.23 10.18
N TYR A 302 8.62 8.88 8.99
CA TYR A 302 7.84 8.75 7.77
C TYR A 302 7.50 7.28 7.54
N GLU A 303 6.20 6.96 7.54
CA GLU A 303 5.68 5.62 7.36
C GLU A 303 4.80 5.56 6.11
N TYR A 304 5.11 4.62 5.21
CA TYR A 304 4.34 4.34 4.01
C TYR A 304 3.93 2.89 3.99
N ALA A 305 2.69 2.63 3.59
CA ALA A 305 2.18 1.29 3.33
C ALA A 305 1.59 1.28 1.92
N ILE A 306 2.01 0.34 1.08
CA ILE A 306 1.47 0.19 -0.25
C ILE A 306 0.81 -1.17 -0.35
N GLN A 307 -0.51 -1.17 -0.60
CA GLN A 307 -1.28 -2.37 -0.89
C GLN A 307 -1.49 -2.49 -2.39
N ASN A 308 -1.03 -3.57 -2.97
CA ASN A 308 -1.41 -3.94 -4.33
C ASN A 308 -2.75 -4.66 -4.26
N LEU A 309 -3.83 -4.00 -4.67
CA LEU A 309 -5.16 -4.60 -4.67
C LEU A 309 -5.25 -5.72 -5.70
N ASN A 310 -5.03 -5.40 -6.98
CA ASN A 310 -5.21 -6.32 -8.08
C ASN A 310 -4.35 -6.02 -9.33
N SER A 311 -3.23 -5.28 -9.20
CA SER A 311 -2.30 -5.11 -10.31
C SER A 311 -1.49 -6.38 -10.55
N ASP A 312 -1.59 -6.97 -11.74
CA ASP A 312 -0.75 -8.09 -12.19
C ASP A 312 0.70 -7.66 -12.43
N ARG A 313 0.91 -6.38 -12.82
CA ARG A 313 2.22 -5.81 -13.07
C ARG A 313 3.11 -5.78 -11.82
N ALA A 314 2.52 -5.85 -10.63
CA ALA A 314 3.18 -5.79 -9.32
C ALA A 314 4.09 -4.56 -9.15
N GLY A 315 4.51 -4.26 -7.92
CA GLY A 315 5.50 -3.21 -7.64
C GLY A 315 6.90 -3.80 -7.51
N GLY A 316 7.90 -3.12 -8.08
CA GLY A 316 9.30 -3.54 -8.07
C GLY A 316 10.26 -2.54 -7.42
N SER A 317 9.88 -1.27 -7.35
CA SER A 317 10.63 -0.24 -6.62
C SER A 317 9.69 0.82 -6.05
N PHE A 318 10.10 1.47 -4.97
CA PHE A 318 9.39 2.61 -4.39
C PHE A 318 10.39 3.72 -4.06
N SER A 319 10.14 4.94 -4.54
CA SER A 319 11.04 6.08 -4.38
C SER A 319 10.34 7.26 -3.71
N VAL A 320 11.00 7.85 -2.73
CA VAL A 320 10.55 9.03 -2.00
C VAL A 320 11.59 10.15 -2.14
N PRO A 321 11.19 11.35 -2.58
CA PRO A 321 12.09 12.52 -2.62
C PRO A 321 12.56 12.93 -1.22
N VAL A 322 13.85 13.23 -1.14
CA VAL A 322 14.50 13.80 0.05
C VAL A 322 15.31 15.00 -0.38
N PRO A 323 14.94 16.22 0.03
CA PRO A 323 15.68 17.42 -0.32
C PRO A 323 17.15 17.39 0.14
N ALA A 324 18.00 18.14 -0.55
CA ALA A 324 19.39 18.30 -0.14
C ALA A 324 19.47 18.90 1.29
N GLY A 325 20.45 18.45 2.06
CA GLY A 325 20.65 18.89 3.45
C GLY A 325 19.79 18.15 4.48
N VAL A 326 18.83 17.33 4.08
CA VAL A 326 18.04 16.49 5.02
C VAL A 326 18.84 15.26 5.45
N THR A 327 18.96 15.08 6.76
CA THR A 327 19.56 13.88 7.34
C THR A 327 18.52 12.78 7.49
N VAL A 328 18.79 11.62 6.89
CA VAL A 328 17.90 10.46 6.94
C VAL A 328 18.55 9.32 7.73
N THR A 329 17.77 8.71 8.62
CA THR A 329 18.16 7.55 9.43
C THR A 329 17.03 6.52 9.45
N ASN A 330 17.27 5.35 10.04
CA ASN A 330 16.26 4.29 10.27
C ASN A 330 15.50 3.89 9.00
N ILE A 331 16.19 3.86 7.85
CA ILE A 331 15.57 3.38 6.60
C ILE A 331 15.19 1.91 6.77
N GLY A 332 13.92 1.60 6.60
CA GLY A 332 13.37 0.27 6.85
C GLY A 332 12.40 -0.21 5.78
N PHE A 333 12.23 -1.52 5.74
CA PHE A 333 11.31 -2.23 4.84
C PHE A 333 10.65 -3.39 5.57
N LYS A 334 9.38 -3.69 5.25
CA LYS A 334 8.72 -4.90 5.68
C LYS A 334 7.73 -5.39 4.63
N SER A 335 7.70 -6.71 4.42
CA SER A 335 6.71 -7.43 3.62
C SER A 335 6.12 -8.59 4.43
N PRO A 336 4.93 -9.10 4.07
CA PRO A 336 4.46 -10.37 4.61
C PRO A 336 5.39 -11.51 4.18
N ALA A 337 5.45 -12.58 4.98
CA ALA A 337 6.26 -13.73 4.66
C ALA A 337 5.51 -14.71 3.73
N TYR A 338 6.13 -15.06 2.60
CA TYR A 338 5.67 -16.11 1.70
C TYR A 338 6.12 -17.48 2.23
N MET A 339 5.49 -17.98 3.27
CA MET A 339 5.91 -19.21 3.95
C MET A 339 4.95 -20.40 3.73
N ASN A 340 3.77 -20.14 3.23
CA ASN A 340 2.71 -21.12 3.08
C ASN A 340 2.73 -21.89 1.75
N GLY A 341 3.80 -21.76 0.96
CA GLY A 341 4.04 -22.53 -0.27
C GLY A 341 3.94 -21.74 -1.58
N GLU A 342 3.81 -20.41 -1.55
CA GLU A 342 3.75 -19.60 -2.78
C GLU A 342 5.07 -19.62 -3.58
N GLY A 343 6.18 -20.06 -3.00
CA GLY A 343 7.47 -20.21 -3.70
C GLY A 343 8.24 -18.90 -3.93
N TYR A 344 7.72 -17.77 -3.46
CA TYR A 344 8.39 -16.48 -3.63
C TYR A 344 9.44 -16.22 -2.57
N SER A 345 10.43 -15.39 -2.93
CA SER A 345 11.48 -14.92 -2.03
C SER A 345 10.91 -14.09 -0.88
N ASN A 346 11.54 -14.19 0.30
CA ASN A 346 11.31 -13.30 1.43
C ASN A 346 12.44 -12.27 1.59
N ALA A 347 13.31 -12.11 0.57
CA ALA A 347 14.40 -11.14 0.61
C ALA A 347 13.85 -9.72 0.81
N ALA A 348 14.44 -8.98 1.74
CA ALA A 348 14.09 -7.59 1.93
C ALA A 348 14.49 -6.77 0.69
N TRP A 349 13.70 -5.73 0.37
CA TRP A 349 14.08 -4.78 -0.66
C TRP A 349 15.32 -4.00 -0.22
N THR A 350 16.26 -3.81 -1.15
CA THR A 350 17.46 -3.02 -0.90
C THR A 350 17.10 -1.54 -0.97
N ALA A 351 17.47 -0.78 0.07
CA ALA A 351 17.30 0.66 0.09
C ALA A 351 18.60 1.36 -0.32
N THR A 352 18.50 2.38 -1.18
CA THR A 352 19.59 3.28 -1.55
C THR A 352 19.14 4.72 -1.37
N GLN A 353 20.09 5.59 -0.95
CA GLN A 353 19.86 7.04 -0.93
C GLN A 353 20.86 7.68 -1.90
N ALA A 354 20.33 8.21 -3.00
CA ALA A 354 21.09 8.87 -4.05
C ALA A 354 20.21 9.85 -4.83
N ASP A 355 20.79 10.85 -5.45
CA ASP A 355 20.14 11.79 -6.36
C ASP A 355 18.88 12.45 -5.78
N GLY A 356 18.89 12.76 -4.49
CA GLY A 356 17.73 13.36 -3.81
C GLY A 356 16.55 12.41 -3.59
N LEU A 357 16.78 11.10 -3.64
CA LEU A 357 15.76 10.05 -3.44
C LEU A 357 16.22 9.01 -2.42
N ILE A 358 15.29 8.47 -1.66
CA ILE A 358 15.41 7.13 -1.07
C ILE A 358 14.63 6.20 -1.98
N THR A 359 15.29 5.14 -2.44
CA THR A 359 14.67 4.12 -3.31
C THR A 359 14.85 2.74 -2.72
N TRP A 360 13.75 2.04 -2.49
CA TRP A 360 13.73 0.60 -2.20
C TRP A 360 13.48 -0.15 -3.50
N THR A 361 14.23 -1.23 -3.72
CA THR A 361 14.15 -2.03 -4.95
C THR A 361 14.20 -3.51 -4.61
N CYS A 362 13.30 -4.31 -5.20
CA CYS A 362 13.39 -5.76 -5.15
C CYS A 362 14.29 -6.31 -6.27
N GLU A 363 14.48 -7.62 -6.25
CA GLU A 363 15.15 -8.34 -7.35
C GLU A 363 14.40 -8.10 -8.69
N PRO A 364 15.14 -8.04 -9.82
CA PRO A 364 14.54 -7.76 -11.13
C PRO A 364 13.59 -8.87 -11.57
N ASN A 365 12.71 -8.56 -12.54
CA ASN A 365 11.71 -9.49 -13.07
C ASN A 365 12.27 -10.70 -13.84
N THR A 366 13.56 -10.73 -14.07
CA THR A 366 14.28 -11.93 -14.54
C THR A 366 14.31 -13.06 -13.50
N ASN A 367 14.15 -12.72 -12.22
CA ASN A 367 13.88 -13.67 -11.15
C ASN A 367 12.35 -13.76 -10.92
N ALA A 368 11.70 -14.74 -11.52
CA ALA A 368 10.24 -14.93 -11.39
C ALA A 368 9.76 -15.08 -9.93
N ASN A 369 10.67 -15.49 -9.02
CA ASN A 369 10.37 -15.68 -7.59
C ASN A 369 10.78 -14.48 -6.73
N ALA A 370 11.15 -13.33 -7.32
CA ALA A 370 11.47 -12.12 -6.57
C ALA A 370 10.36 -11.73 -5.59
N ASN A 371 10.76 -11.07 -4.48
CA ASN A 371 9.85 -10.48 -3.50
C ASN A 371 9.23 -9.18 -4.06
N ALA A 372 8.54 -9.26 -5.20
CA ALA A 372 7.80 -8.11 -5.74
C ALA A 372 6.53 -7.85 -4.92
N LEU A 373 6.04 -6.61 -4.88
CA LEU A 373 4.76 -6.25 -4.27
C LEU A 373 3.61 -6.81 -5.13
N ARG A 374 3.31 -8.09 -4.91
CA ARG A 374 2.30 -8.84 -5.68
C ARG A 374 0.89 -8.48 -5.21
N TRP A 375 -0.10 -8.84 -6.00
CA TRP A 375 -1.51 -8.57 -5.70
C TRP A 375 -1.96 -9.16 -4.36
N SER A 376 -2.89 -8.48 -3.72
CA SER A 376 -3.42 -8.81 -2.40
C SER A 376 -2.33 -8.90 -1.31
N THR A 377 -1.25 -8.07 -1.44
CA THR A 377 -0.21 -7.90 -0.40
C THR A 377 0.01 -6.43 -0.09
N LEU A 378 0.49 -6.17 1.14
CA LEU A 378 0.81 -4.83 1.63
C LEU A 378 2.25 -4.80 2.13
N TYR A 379 3.07 -3.89 1.60
CA TYR A 379 4.46 -3.68 1.98
C TYR A 379 4.64 -2.33 2.64
N ASN A 380 5.55 -2.28 3.62
CA ASN A 380 5.86 -1.06 4.37
C ASN A 380 7.26 -0.55 4.05
N PHE A 381 7.36 0.78 3.96
CA PHE A 381 8.59 1.53 3.73
C PHE A 381 8.65 2.65 4.76
N ARG A 382 9.81 2.88 5.36
CA ARG A 382 9.94 3.88 6.43
C ARG A 382 11.32 4.49 6.49
N PHE A 383 11.40 5.67 7.05
CA PHE A 383 12.64 6.33 7.46
C PHE A 383 12.35 7.42 8.49
N THR A 384 13.41 7.92 9.13
CA THR A 384 13.36 9.10 10.01
C THR A 384 14.14 10.22 9.33
N ALA A 385 13.58 11.44 9.33
CA ALA A 385 14.24 12.65 8.84
C ALA A 385 14.30 13.73 9.92
N ASP A 386 15.24 14.65 9.82
CA ASP A 386 15.45 15.79 10.71
C ASP A 386 14.63 17.04 10.32
N VAL A 387 13.68 16.89 9.40
CA VAL A 387 12.77 17.94 8.97
C VAL A 387 11.31 17.48 8.99
N PRO A 388 10.34 18.39 9.23
CA PRO A 388 8.91 18.08 9.18
C PRO A 388 8.45 17.77 7.74
N PRO A 389 7.23 17.21 7.58
CA PRO A 389 6.69 17.01 6.25
C PRO A 389 6.30 18.33 5.59
N GLN A 390 6.33 18.34 4.25
CA GLN A 390 5.76 19.43 3.46
C GLN A 390 4.26 19.59 3.78
N THR A 391 3.77 20.83 3.66
CA THR A 391 2.35 21.16 3.85
C THR A 391 1.48 20.45 2.81
N ASN A 392 1.91 20.46 1.56
CA ASN A 392 1.23 19.77 0.46
C ASN A 392 1.78 18.35 0.29
N LEU A 393 1.04 17.49 -0.42
CA LEU A 393 1.55 16.18 -0.81
C LEU A 393 2.61 16.34 -1.90
N GLY A 394 3.75 15.70 -1.69
CA GLY A 394 4.76 15.52 -2.72
C GLY A 394 4.51 14.28 -3.55
N VAL A 395 5.22 14.15 -4.67
CA VAL A 395 5.13 13.00 -5.57
C VAL A 395 6.14 11.94 -5.16
N VAL A 396 5.65 10.73 -4.88
CA VAL A 396 6.44 9.51 -4.71
C VAL A 396 6.18 8.59 -5.91
N ASN A 397 7.09 7.65 -6.18
CA ASN A 397 6.98 6.83 -7.40
C ASN A 397 7.07 5.34 -7.08
N MET A 398 6.10 4.55 -7.60
CA MET A 398 6.13 3.09 -7.60
C MET A 398 6.53 2.60 -8.99
N GLY A 399 7.71 1.99 -9.11
CA GLY A 399 8.13 1.31 -10.33
C GLY A 399 7.43 -0.04 -10.47
N LEU A 400 6.87 -0.34 -11.64
CA LEU A 400 6.21 -1.61 -11.92
C LEU A 400 7.23 -2.70 -12.19
N TRP A 401 6.98 -3.89 -11.63
CA TRP A 401 7.95 -5.00 -11.65
C TRP A 401 7.92 -5.79 -12.95
N LYS A 402 6.74 -6.21 -13.43
CA LYS A 402 6.62 -6.91 -14.72
C LYS A 402 6.77 -5.91 -15.87
N ALA A 403 7.30 -6.36 -17.01
CA ALA A 403 7.47 -5.56 -18.21
C ALA A 403 6.15 -4.99 -18.74
N PRO A 404 6.15 -3.86 -19.46
CA PRO A 404 4.97 -3.34 -20.15
C PRO A 404 4.29 -4.37 -21.05
N THR A 405 2.95 -4.25 -21.15
CA THR A 405 2.12 -5.04 -22.06
C THR A 405 1.48 -4.14 -23.12
N ALA A 406 0.84 -4.70 -24.12
CA ALA A 406 0.14 -3.93 -25.14
C ALA A 406 -1.00 -3.05 -24.56
N THR A 407 -1.63 -3.51 -23.49
CA THR A 407 -2.75 -2.81 -22.80
C THR A 407 -2.29 -1.91 -21.65
N SER A 408 -1.10 -2.19 -21.08
CA SER A 408 -0.56 -1.45 -19.93
C SER A 408 0.91 -1.08 -20.19
N THR A 409 1.12 0.10 -20.77
CA THR A 409 2.45 0.58 -21.22
C THR A 409 3.22 1.32 -20.13
N ALA A 410 2.58 1.70 -19.01
CA ALA A 410 3.24 2.38 -17.90
C ALA A 410 4.42 1.57 -17.34
N THR A 411 5.49 2.23 -16.95
CA THR A 411 6.63 1.62 -16.24
C THR A 411 6.62 1.94 -14.76
N SER A 412 5.83 2.93 -14.35
CA SER A 412 5.68 3.36 -12.96
C SER A 412 4.34 4.04 -12.73
N VAL A 413 4.01 4.24 -11.45
CA VAL A 413 2.83 4.97 -10.99
C VAL A 413 3.28 6.09 -10.06
N GLN A 414 2.92 7.33 -10.39
CA GLN A 414 3.13 8.49 -9.52
C GLN A 414 2.00 8.55 -8.49
N MET A 415 2.38 8.75 -7.23
CA MET A 415 1.47 8.75 -6.09
C MET A 415 1.74 9.98 -5.22
N GLY A 416 0.70 10.50 -4.56
CA GLY A 416 0.84 11.64 -3.64
C GLY A 416 0.98 11.17 -2.19
N ALA A 417 2.02 11.64 -1.49
CA ALA A 417 2.25 11.33 -0.07
C ALA A 417 2.86 12.53 0.68
N ARG A 418 2.87 12.48 2.00
CA ARG A 418 3.71 13.39 2.81
C ARG A 418 5.18 13.01 2.61
N ILE A 419 5.99 13.97 2.21
CA ILE A 419 7.45 13.83 2.03
C ILE A 419 8.17 14.90 2.86
N PRO A 420 9.49 14.75 3.16
CA PRO A 420 10.27 15.75 3.88
C PRO A 420 10.20 17.14 3.22
N SER A 421 10.10 18.19 4.04
CA SER A 421 10.21 19.57 3.58
C SER A 421 11.66 19.90 3.19
N VAL A 422 11.84 20.96 2.43
CA VAL A 422 13.17 21.57 2.28
C VAL A 422 13.59 22.08 3.65
N PRO A 423 14.84 21.82 4.10
CA PRO A 423 15.33 22.40 5.35
C PRO A 423 15.15 23.93 5.32
N THR A 424 14.56 24.48 6.38
CA THR A 424 14.58 25.93 6.55
C THR A 424 16.02 26.28 6.93
N PRO A 425 16.67 27.20 6.22
CA PRO A 425 17.98 27.69 6.63
C PRO A 425 17.94 28.15 8.08
N PRO A 426 19.02 28.04 8.85
CA PRO A 426 19.08 28.65 10.17
C PRO A 426 18.66 30.11 10.06
N ASN A 427 17.84 30.61 10.99
CA ASN A 427 17.46 32.03 11.03
C ASN A 427 18.70 32.82 11.42
N THR A 428 19.55 33.11 10.43
CA THR A 428 20.78 33.88 10.63
C THR A 428 20.38 35.33 10.79
N PRO A 429 20.74 36.01 11.89
CA PRO A 429 20.42 37.41 12.06
C PRO A 429 20.97 38.25 10.90
N GLY A 430 20.07 38.93 10.19
CA GLY A 430 20.41 39.68 8.98
C GLY A 430 20.04 38.99 7.66
N ASP A 431 19.60 37.74 7.67
CA ASP A 431 19.00 37.03 6.52
C ASP A 431 17.50 37.42 6.43
N PHE A 432 17.22 38.55 5.73
CA PHE A 432 15.88 39.12 5.64
C PHE A 432 15.00 38.42 4.58
N ASP A 433 15.59 37.81 3.55
CA ASP A 433 14.85 37.12 2.53
C ASP A 433 14.70 35.61 2.83
N GLY A 434 15.36 35.10 3.88
CA GLY A 434 15.23 33.74 4.36
C GLY A 434 15.88 32.70 3.45
N ASN A 435 16.87 33.09 2.61
CA ASN A 435 17.55 32.20 1.69
C ASN A 435 18.70 31.39 2.33
N GLY A 436 19.05 31.71 3.60
CA GLY A 436 20.09 31.08 4.41
C GLY A 436 21.48 31.66 4.21
N VAL A 437 21.62 32.76 3.48
CA VAL A 437 22.89 33.48 3.23
C VAL A 437 22.66 34.95 3.47
N VAL A 438 23.46 35.58 4.34
CA VAL A 438 23.44 37.02 4.51
C VAL A 438 24.31 37.67 3.44
N ASP A 439 23.68 38.34 2.45
CA ASP A 439 24.37 38.89 1.28
C ASP A 439 23.91 40.33 0.94
N GLY A 440 24.20 40.77 -0.29
CA GLY A 440 23.88 42.12 -0.77
C GLY A 440 22.37 42.40 -0.84
N ALA A 441 21.50 41.40 -0.99
CA ALA A 441 20.05 41.58 -0.97
C ALA A 441 19.55 41.95 0.44
N ASP A 442 20.10 41.29 1.46
CA ASP A 442 19.80 41.54 2.85
C ASP A 442 20.33 42.89 3.32
N LEU A 443 21.55 43.25 2.91
CA LEU A 443 22.10 44.55 3.14
C LEU A 443 21.22 45.67 2.52
N ALA A 444 20.72 45.46 1.31
CA ALA A 444 19.80 46.42 0.69
C ALA A 444 18.49 46.55 1.50
N THR A 445 17.95 45.42 2.03
CA THR A 445 16.77 45.41 2.89
C THR A 445 17.00 46.19 4.19
N LEU A 446 18.14 45.95 4.86
CA LEU A 446 18.51 46.72 6.06
C LEU A 446 18.65 48.21 5.78
N LEU A 447 19.35 48.59 4.71
CA LEU A 447 19.55 49.99 4.34
C LEU A 447 18.25 50.71 3.96
N ASN A 448 17.30 50.00 3.36
CA ASN A 448 15.96 50.53 3.06
C ASN A 448 15.15 50.81 4.34
N GLY A 449 15.44 50.09 5.43
CA GLY A 449 14.83 50.25 6.74
C GLY A 449 15.55 51.28 7.63
N TRP A 450 16.60 51.95 7.15
CA TRP A 450 17.46 52.81 7.96
C TRP A 450 16.69 53.93 8.66
N GLY A 451 16.85 54.06 9.99
CA GLY A 451 16.12 55.00 10.82
C GLY A 451 14.70 54.59 11.20
N ALA A 452 14.24 53.43 10.72
CA ALA A 452 12.95 52.84 11.08
C ALA A 452 13.16 51.46 11.75
N ALA A 453 12.10 50.82 12.20
CA ALA A 453 12.17 49.49 12.84
C ALA A 453 12.28 48.31 11.86
N ALA A 454 12.25 48.53 10.56
CA ALA A 454 12.13 47.45 9.56
C ALA A 454 13.38 46.56 9.40
N GLY A 455 14.55 47.03 9.86
CA GLY A 455 15.82 46.28 9.83
C GLY A 455 16.45 46.16 11.20
N ASP A 456 15.68 46.34 12.27
CA ASP A 456 16.14 46.27 13.67
C ASP A 456 16.47 44.82 14.06
N LEU A 457 17.76 44.56 14.19
CA LEU A 457 18.28 43.22 14.54
C LEU A 457 18.64 43.13 16.03
N ASN A 458 18.80 44.29 16.74
CA ASN A 458 19.16 44.30 18.14
C ASN A 458 17.97 44.53 19.08
N GLY A 459 16.78 44.88 18.55
CA GLY A 459 15.55 45.07 19.30
C GLY A 459 15.41 46.46 19.93
N ASP A 460 16.16 47.47 19.47
CA ASP A 460 16.10 48.85 19.99
C ASP A 460 15.07 49.74 19.25
N ALA A 461 14.29 49.15 18.33
CA ALA A 461 13.26 49.76 17.48
C ALA A 461 13.80 50.76 16.43
N THR A 462 15.10 50.76 16.14
CA THR A 462 15.71 51.67 15.17
C THR A 462 16.79 50.98 14.36
N THR A 463 16.63 50.82 13.06
CA THR A 463 17.68 50.30 12.18
C THR A 463 18.82 51.32 12.07
N ASN A 464 20.01 50.95 12.52
CA ASN A 464 21.17 51.81 12.57
C ASN A 464 22.50 51.06 12.37
N GLY A 465 23.63 51.68 12.76
CA GLY A 465 24.95 51.04 12.60
C GLY A 465 25.18 49.82 13.49
N ALA A 466 24.42 49.66 14.59
CA ALA A 466 24.51 48.46 15.42
C ALA A 466 23.91 47.23 14.69
N ASP A 467 22.79 47.42 14.00
CA ASP A 467 22.14 46.37 13.18
C ASP A 467 22.97 45.99 11.96
N LEU A 468 23.57 47.01 11.31
CA LEU A 468 24.52 46.77 10.23
C LEU A 468 25.72 45.92 10.71
N ALA A 469 26.22 46.16 11.90
CA ALA A 469 27.31 45.36 12.48
C ALA A 469 26.86 43.89 12.71
N ILE A 470 25.63 43.67 13.17
CA ILE A 470 25.07 42.31 13.32
C ILE A 470 24.97 41.61 11.95
N LEU A 471 24.44 42.30 10.94
CA LEU A 471 24.34 41.75 9.59
C LEU A 471 25.73 41.41 9.04
N LEU A 472 26.71 42.30 9.12
CA LEU A 472 28.06 42.11 8.61
C LEU A 472 28.82 40.98 9.35
N ASN A 473 28.55 40.74 10.63
CA ASN A 473 29.13 39.64 11.40
C ASN A 473 28.60 38.26 10.94
N ASN A 474 27.48 38.23 10.27
CA ASN A 474 26.85 37.01 9.74
C ASN A 474 26.98 36.92 8.20
N TRP A 475 27.79 37.78 7.58
CA TRP A 475 27.96 37.85 6.14
C TRP A 475 28.59 36.57 5.56
N GLY A 476 27.95 35.92 4.53
CA GLY A 476 28.44 34.75 3.79
C GLY A 476 27.63 33.50 3.96
#